data_5a248548529587088d9a083d9211e93e
#
_entry.id   5a248548529587088d9a083d9211e93e
#
_cell.length_a   1.000
_cell.length_b   1.000
_cell.length_c   1.000
_cell.angle_alpha   90.00
_cell.angle_beta   90.00
_cell.angle_gamma   90.00
#
_symmetry.space_group_name_H-M   'P 1'
#
loop_
_entity.id
_entity.type
_entity.pdbx_description
1 polymer ?
#
loop_
_entity_poly.entity_id
_entity_poly.type
_entity_poly.pdbx_seq_one_letter_code
_entity_poly.pdbx_strand_id
1 'polypeptide(L)'
;LEAEMADEAVASMSSEPRGRLRVSSPVGLAQEFMPWVISSFLTAHPLVQLEVLMVNRRVDLVTEGVDVALRVREQGDEDPLLVTRRLRQAQTFILATPAFLEQHPINQLDDLRNAPVLGALEADRLVHLSLINAEGEKRELALEARLGVDDFVVRKACALAGLGFTV
;
A
#
# COMPACT_ATOMS: atom_id res chain seq x y z
N LEU A 1 -30.67 15.61 10.94
CA LEU A 1 -30.98 14.87 9.68
C LEU A 1 -31.56 15.82 8.62
N GLU A 2 -32.70 16.56 8.88
CA GLU A 2 -33.25 17.47 7.88
C GLU A 2 -32.37 18.71 7.62
N ALA A 3 -31.70 19.23 8.63
CA ALA A 3 -30.76 20.36 8.47
C ALA A 3 -29.51 19.95 7.71
N GLU A 4 -28.99 18.75 7.92
CA GLU A 4 -27.85 18.21 7.18
C GLU A 4 -28.18 17.95 5.72
N MET A 5 -29.39 17.43 5.42
CA MET A 5 -29.86 17.24 4.04
C MET A 5 -30.09 18.57 3.33
N ALA A 6 -30.52 19.62 4.04
CA ALA A 6 -30.66 20.96 3.47
C ALA A 6 -29.32 21.62 3.17
N ASP A 7 -28.30 21.43 4.04
CA ASP A 7 -26.94 21.89 3.81
C ASP A 7 -26.26 21.14 2.66
N GLU A 8 -26.49 19.84 2.49
CA GLU A 8 -26.02 19.07 1.33
C GLU A 8 -26.69 19.52 0.02
N ALA A 9 -27.99 19.82 0.05
CA ALA A 9 -28.70 20.33 -1.13
C ALA A 9 -28.22 21.73 -1.56
N VAL A 10 -27.86 22.59 -0.60
CA VAL A 10 -27.28 23.92 -0.86
C VAL A 10 -25.84 23.80 -1.31
N ALA A 11 -25.07 22.87 -0.74
CA ALA A 11 -23.70 22.59 -1.15
C ALA A 11 -23.61 22.05 -2.59
N SER A 12 -24.62 21.27 -3.02
CA SER A 12 -24.71 20.77 -4.41
C SER A 12 -24.97 21.88 -5.44
N MET A 13 -25.47 23.03 -5.01
CA MET A 13 -25.65 24.23 -5.85
C MET A 13 -24.39 25.10 -5.92
N SER A 14 -23.40 24.85 -5.08
CA SER A 14 -22.11 25.55 -5.11
C SER A 14 -21.13 24.78 -6.02
N SER A 15 -20.64 25.42 -7.08
CA SER A 15 -19.65 24.82 -7.98
C SER A 15 -18.29 24.58 -7.34
N GLU A 16 -18.07 25.04 -6.10
CA GLU A 16 -16.79 24.96 -5.39
C GLU A 16 -16.82 23.90 -4.28
N PRO A 17 -16.01 22.84 -4.38
CA PRO A 17 -15.91 21.80 -3.35
C PRO A 17 -15.51 22.37 -1.99
N ARG A 18 -16.20 21.94 -0.93
CA ARG A 18 -15.95 22.37 0.45
C ARG A 18 -16.25 21.27 1.46
N GLY A 19 -15.78 21.43 2.69
CA GLY A 19 -16.01 20.49 3.78
C GLY A 19 -14.79 19.59 4.04
N ARG A 20 -15.00 18.53 4.82
CA ARG A 20 -13.94 17.62 5.24
C ARG A 20 -13.88 16.42 4.29
N LEU A 21 -12.66 16.07 3.86
CA LEU A 21 -12.35 14.89 3.09
C LEU A 21 -11.33 14.05 3.86
N ARG A 22 -11.68 12.81 4.19
CA ARG A 22 -10.79 11.89 4.90
C ARG A 22 -10.30 10.79 3.98
N VAL A 23 -8.97 10.71 3.81
CA VAL A 23 -8.30 9.80 2.87
C VAL A 23 -7.39 8.86 3.65
N SER A 24 -7.44 7.56 3.36
CA SER A 24 -6.42 6.62 3.87
C SER A 24 -5.45 6.21 2.76
N SER A 25 -4.19 6.01 3.13
CA SER A 25 -3.13 5.60 2.21
C SER A 25 -2.09 4.74 2.92
N PRO A 26 -1.51 3.72 2.26
CA PRO A 26 -0.30 3.06 2.74
C PRO A 26 0.82 4.06 2.99
N VAL A 27 1.60 3.84 4.06
CA VAL A 27 2.64 4.78 4.50
C VAL A 27 3.62 5.11 3.37
N GLY A 28 4.12 4.10 2.66
CA GLY A 28 5.07 4.30 1.56
C GLY A 28 4.51 5.13 0.41
N LEU A 29 3.24 4.92 0.02
CA LEU A 29 2.58 5.75 -0.99
C LEU A 29 2.36 7.18 -0.50
N ALA A 30 1.96 7.32 0.77
CA ALA A 30 1.72 8.64 1.35
C ALA A 30 3.01 9.47 1.37
N GLN A 31 4.12 8.89 1.76
CA GLN A 31 5.41 9.59 1.82
C GLN A 31 5.95 9.98 0.45
N GLU A 32 5.80 9.11 -0.55
CA GLU A 32 6.38 9.32 -1.88
C GLU A 32 5.54 10.25 -2.76
N PHE A 33 4.22 10.07 -2.80
CA PHE A 33 3.37 10.72 -3.79
C PHE A 33 2.44 11.79 -3.21
N MET A 34 1.97 11.64 -1.97
CA MET A 34 0.94 12.54 -1.45
C MET A 34 1.38 13.98 -1.22
N PRO A 35 2.64 14.32 -0.90
CA PRO A 35 3.00 15.73 -0.67
C PRO A 35 2.65 16.62 -1.86
N TRP A 36 2.95 16.18 -3.05
CA TRP A 36 2.62 16.95 -4.25
C TRP A 36 1.10 16.89 -4.60
N VAL A 37 0.47 15.75 -4.43
CA VAL A 37 -0.99 15.60 -4.65
C VAL A 37 -1.77 16.51 -3.70
N ILE A 38 -1.41 16.49 -2.41
CA ILE A 38 -2.03 17.32 -1.37
C ILE A 38 -1.85 18.80 -1.69
N SER A 39 -0.61 19.21 -2.01
CA SER A 39 -0.32 20.61 -2.33
C SER A 39 -1.16 21.10 -3.51
N SER A 40 -1.19 20.35 -4.60
CA SER A 40 -1.97 20.69 -5.80
C SER A 40 -3.46 20.72 -5.53
N PHE A 41 -3.97 19.71 -4.79
CA PHE A 41 -5.39 19.57 -4.48
C PHE A 41 -5.89 20.70 -3.58
N LEU A 42 -5.21 20.99 -2.48
CA LEU A 42 -5.62 22.06 -1.54
C LEU A 42 -5.46 23.46 -2.13
N THR A 43 -4.51 23.64 -3.06
CA THR A 43 -4.40 24.90 -3.81
C THR A 43 -5.60 25.09 -4.75
N ALA A 44 -6.05 24.02 -5.39
CA ALA A 44 -7.21 24.06 -6.29
C ALA A 44 -8.56 24.11 -5.54
N HIS A 45 -8.61 23.62 -4.29
CA HIS A 45 -9.83 23.51 -3.49
C HIS A 45 -9.62 24.08 -2.08
N PRO A 46 -9.50 25.42 -1.94
CA PRO A 46 -9.12 26.07 -0.69
C PRO A 46 -10.14 25.93 0.45
N LEU A 47 -11.39 25.56 0.14
CA LEU A 47 -12.46 25.35 1.13
C LEU A 47 -12.54 23.89 1.63
N VAL A 48 -11.68 22.99 1.13
CA VAL A 48 -11.63 21.60 1.58
C VAL A 48 -10.64 21.46 2.74
N GLN A 49 -11.08 20.75 3.79
CA GLN A 49 -10.23 20.30 4.89
C GLN A 49 -9.85 18.84 4.63
N LEU A 50 -8.57 18.57 4.40
CA LEU A 50 -8.08 17.23 4.10
C LEU A 50 -7.47 16.57 5.35
N GLU A 51 -7.97 15.39 5.70
CA GLU A 51 -7.38 14.49 6.69
C GLU A 51 -6.75 13.29 5.98
N VAL A 52 -5.49 12.98 6.28
CA VAL A 52 -4.80 11.83 5.70
C VAL A 52 -4.42 10.83 6.79
N LEU A 53 -5.00 9.64 6.71
CA LEU A 53 -4.69 8.51 7.57
C LEU A 53 -3.63 7.62 6.89
N MET A 54 -2.40 7.66 7.40
CA MET A 54 -1.28 6.88 6.86
C MET A 54 -1.15 5.56 7.62
N VAL A 55 -1.61 4.46 7.01
CA VAL A 55 -1.61 3.12 7.64
C VAL A 55 -1.40 2.03 6.60
N ASN A 56 -0.68 0.96 6.99
CA ASN A 56 -0.46 -0.21 6.11
C ASN A 56 -1.53 -1.31 6.29
N ARG A 57 -2.33 -1.24 7.37
CA ARG A 57 -3.45 -2.17 7.57
C ARG A 57 -4.65 -1.85 6.66
N ARG A 58 -5.52 -2.82 6.48
CA ARG A 58 -6.83 -2.57 5.86
C ARG A 58 -7.66 -1.65 6.76
N VAL A 59 -8.24 -0.61 6.16
CA VAL A 59 -9.14 0.35 6.81
C VAL A 59 -10.56 -0.03 6.44
N ASP A 60 -11.45 -0.06 7.43
CA ASP A 60 -12.88 -0.11 7.21
C ASP A 60 -13.39 1.31 6.93
N LEU A 61 -13.81 1.57 5.68
CA LEU A 61 -14.20 2.91 5.26
C LEU A 61 -15.38 3.45 6.03
N VAL A 62 -16.37 2.60 6.30
CA VAL A 62 -17.61 3.01 6.97
C VAL A 62 -17.36 3.28 8.45
N THR A 63 -16.76 2.31 9.15
CA THR A 63 -16.56 2.39 10.60
C THR A 63 -15.55 3.48 10.98
N GLU A 64 -14.53 3.69 10.15
CA GLU A 64 -13.50 4.68 10.40
C GLU A 64 -13.77 6.04 9.73
N GLY A 65 -14.93 6.17 9.05
CA GLY A 65 -15.36 7.42 8.41
C GLY A 65 -14.39 7.89 7.32
N VAL A 66 -13.87 6.97 6.52
CA VAL A 66 -12.93 7.26 5.42
C VAL A 66 -13.70 7.36 4.11
N ASP A 67 -13.58 8.50 3.43
CA ASP A 67 -14.28 8.76 2.17
C ASP A 67 -13.57 8.10 0.99
N VAL A 68 -12.22 8.12 0.99
CA VAL A 68 -11.39 7.56 -0.08
C VAL A 68 -10.23 6.75 0.51
N ALA A 69 -10.05 5.51 0.07
CA ALA A 69 -8.91 4.67 0.44
C ALA A 69 -8.02 4.39 -0.77
N LEU A 70 -6.76 4.83 -0.70
CA LEU A 70 -5.71 4.37 -1.61
C LEU A 70 -5.19 3.03 -1.11
N ARG A 71 -5.02 2.06 -2.01
CA ARG A 71 -4.55 0.73 -1.65
C ARG A 71 -3.66 0.14 -2.73
N VAL A 72 -2.67 -0.63 -2.30
CA VAL A 72 -1.94 -1.55 -3.17
C VAL A 72 -2.48 -2.94 -2.89
N ARG A 73 -3.00 -3.62 -3.90
CA ARG A 73 -3.55 -4.96 -3.76
C ARG A 73 -3.44 -5.77 -5.05
N GLU A 74 -3.56 -7.06 -4.93
CA GLU A 74 -3.67 -7.95 -6.08
C GLU A 74 -5.01 -7.76 -6.79
N GLN A 75 -5.05 -8.13 -8.05
CA GLN A 75 -6.28 -8.11 -8.85
C GLN A 75 -7.23 -9.21 -8.33
N GLY A 76 -8.50 -8.85 -8.12
CA GLY A 76 -9.53 -9.79 -7.64
C GLY A 76 -9.83 -9.71 -6.14
N ASP A 77 -9.07 -8.93 -5.36
CA ASP A 77 -9.36 -8.63 -3.94
C ASP A 77 -10.25 -7.37 -3.83
N GLU A 78 -11.32 -7.30 -4.62
CA GLU A 78 -12.23 -6.17 -4.65
C GLU A 78 -13.42 -6.43 -3.70
N ASP A 79 -13.71 -5.43 -2.86
CA ASP A 79 -14.91 -5.47 -2.01
C ASP A 79 -16.12 -5.07 -2.86
N PRO A 80 -17.12 -5.95 -3.04
CA PRO A 80 -18.28 -5.68 -3.90
C PRO A 80 -19.16 -4.53 -3.38
N LEU A 81 -18.99 -4.12 -2.12
CA LEU A 81 -19.72 -2.99 -1.51
C LEU A 81 -19.05 -1.64 -1.77
N LEU A 82 -17.86 -1.63 -2.37
CA LEU A 82 -17.08 -0.42 -2.61
C LEU A 82 -16.94 -0.13 -4.10
N VAL A 83 -17.03 1.15 -4.45
CA VAL A 83 -16.66 1.59 -5.81
C VAL A 83 -15.14 1.63 -5.90
N THR A 84 -14.59 0.74 -6.72
CA THR A 84 -13.14 0.63 -6.91
C THR A 84 -12.71 1.21 -8.26
N ARG A 85 -11.68 2.06 -8.24
CA ARG A 85 -11.04 2.59 -9.45
C ARG A 85 -9.56 2.25 -9.45
N ARG A 86 -9.13 1.47 -10.44
CA ARG A 86 -7.71 1.21 -10.63
C ARG A 86 -7.01 2.44 -11.22
N LEU A 87 -6.02 2.96 -10.49
CA LEU A 87 -5.24 4.12 -10.91
C LEU A 87 -4.03 3.69 -11.76
N ARG A 88 -3.31 2.65 -11.33
CA ARG A 88 -2.11 2.15 -12.00
C ARG A 88 -1.88 0.68 -11.63
N GLN A 89 -1.16 -0.02 -12.48
CA GLN A 89 -0.58 -1.32 -12.17
C GLN A 89 0.86 -1.10 -11.70
N ALA A 90 1.22 -1.67 -10.55
CA ALA A 90 2.57 -1.71 -10.03
C ALA A 90 3.17 -3.10 -10.30
N GLN A 91 4.47 -3.15 -10.55
CA GLN A 91 5.23 -4.39 -10.55
C GLN A 91 6.04 -4.46 -9.27
N THR A 92 6.09 -5.64 -8.69
CA THR A 92 6.83 -5.93 -7.47
C THR A 92 8.06 -6.75 -7.83
N PHE A 93 9.19 -6.42 -7.27
CA PHE A 93 10.46 -7.09 -7.54
C PHE A 93 11.11 -7.54 -6.22
N ILE A 94 11.83 -8.66 -6.29
CA ILE A 94 12.71 -9.07 -5.21
C ILE A 94 13.94 -8.18 -5.23
N LEU A 95 14.30 -7.60 -4.08
CA LEU A 95 15.44 -6.73 -3.90
C LEU A 95 16.43 -7.34 -2.92
N ALA A 96 17.70 -7.37 -3.32
CA ALA A 96 18.83 -7.74 -2.48
C ALA A 96 20.09 -7.00 -2.93
N THR A 97 21.10 -6.89 -2.06
CA THR A 97 22.40 -6.34 -2.47
C THR A 97 23.24 -7.41 -3.18
N PRO A 98 24.17 -7.02 -4.10
CA PRO A 98 25.09 -7.97 -4.69
C PRO A 98 25.92 -8.77 -3.64
N ALA A 99 26.41 -8.10 -2.60
CA ALA A 99 27.15 -8.76 -1.52
C ALA A 99 26.30 -9.80 -0.75
N PHE A 100 24.98 -9.56 -0.61
CA PHE A 100 24.08 -10.55 -0.04
C PHE A 100 23.95 -11.77 -0.96
N LEU A 101 23.83 -11.57 -2.28
CA LEU A 101 23.71 -12.65 -3.26
C LEU A 101 25.00 -13.48 -3.39
N GLU A 102 26.16 -12.90 -3.15
CA GLU A 102 27.42 -13.65 -3.07
C GLU A 102 27.44 -14.64 -1.89
N GLN A 103 26.83 -14.26 -0.76
CA GLN A 103 26.73 -15.12 0.43
C GLN A 103 25.55 -16.08 0.37
N HIS A 104 24.48 -15.70 -0.31
CA HIS A 104 23.25 -16.47 -0.47
C HIS A 104 22.88 -16.55 -1.97
N PRO A 105 23.56 -17.39 -2.76
CA PRO A 105 23.26 -17.52 -4.19
C PRO A 105 21.83 -17.98 -4.42
N ILE A 106 21.08 -17.21 -5.20
CA ILE A 106 19.69 -17.50 -5.58
C ILE A 106 19.67 -17.73 -7.08
N ASN A 107 19.68 -18.99 -7.50
CA ASN A 107 19.67 -19.41 -8.90
C ASN A 107 18.29 -19.91 -9.33
N GLN A 108 17.47 -20.36 -8.38
CA GLN A 108 16.12 -20.86 -8.60
C GLN A 108 15.22 -20.43 -7.44
N LEU A 109 13.92 -20.56 -7.65
CA LEU A 109 12.91 -20.09 -6.69
C LEU A 109 13.04 -20.72 -5.29
N ASP A 110 13.35 -22.01 -5.24
CA ASP A 110 13.48 -22.75 -3.98
C ASP A 110 14.67 -22.29 -3.12
N ASP A 111 15.68 -21.66 -3.71
CA ASP A 111 16.82 -21.10 -2.97
C ASP A 111 16.40 -19.97 -2.03
N LEU A 112 15.28 -19.27 -2.34
CA LEU A 112 14.70 -18.25 -1.46
C LEU A 112 14.31 -18.79 -0.08
N ARG A 113 14.02 -20.09 0.05
CA ARG A 113 13.69 -20.72 1.32
C ARG A 113 14.86 -20.76 2.30
N ASN A 114 16.07 -20.72 1.77
CA ASN A 114 17.32 -20.80 2.54
C ASN A 114 17.97 -19.44 2.76
N ALA A 115 17.40 -18.38 2.18
CA ALA A 115 17.91 -17.03 2.29
C ALA A 115 17.11 -16.20 3.28
N PRO A 116 17.74 -15.36 4.11
CA PRO A 116 17.01 -14.45 5.02
C PRO A 116 16.04 -13.54 4.30
N VAL A 117 14.74 -13.59 4.65
CA VAL A 117 13.70 -12.72 4.10
C VAL A 117 13.31 -11.64 5.10
N LEU A 118 13.08 -10.43 4.57
CA LEU A 118 12.56 -9.27 5.30
C LEU A 118 11.19 -8.92 4.69
N GLY A 119 10.11 -9.07 5.46
CA GLY A 119 8.77 -8.94 4.91
C GLY A 119 7.74 -8.43 5.90
N ALA A 120 6.54 -8.12 5.41
CA ALA A 120 5.38 -7.99 6.27
C ALA A 120 4.94 -9.39 6.72
N LEU A 121 4.57 -9.50 7.99
CA LEU A 121 4.07 -10.77 8.53
C LEU A 121 2.55 -10.81 8.38
N GLU A 122 2.06 -11.95 7.93
CA GLU A 122 0.63 -12.24 7.95
C GLU A 122 0.20 -12.87 9.31
N ALA A 123 -1.06 -13.27 9.41
CA ALA A 123 -1.63 -13.78 10.65
C ALA A 123 -0.94 -15.07 11.14
N ASP A 124 -0.40 -15.88 10.23
CA ASP A 124 0.39 -17.08 10.52
C ASP A 124 1.87 -16.79 10.86
N ARG A 125 2.26 -15.50 10.86
CA ARG A 125 3.61 -15.00 11.12
C ARG A 125 4.64 -15.37 10.05
N LEU A 126 4.19 -15.70 8.86
CA LEU A 126 5.03 -15.94 7.69
C LEU A 126 4.99 -14.75 6.73
N VAL A 127 6.01 -14.68 5.88
CA VAL A 127 6.04 -13.80 4.71
C VAL A 127 5.55 -14.59 3.52
N HIS A 128 4.43 -14.15 2.95
CA HIS A 128 3.86 -14.75 1.75
C HIS A 128 4.32 -14.00 0.51
N LEU A 129 4.94 -14.72 -0.41
CA LEU A 129 5.39 -14.20 -1.69
C LEU A 129 4.57 -14.84 -2.82
N SER A 130 3.96 -14.00 -3.64
CA SER A 130 3.31 -14.40 -4.89
C SER A 130 4.18 -13.94 -6.06
N LEU A 131 4.81 -14.89 -6.72
CA LEU A 131 5.78 -14.63 -7.78
C LEU A 131 5.25 -15.17 -9.11
N ILE A 132 5.53 -14.46 -10.20
CA ILE A 132 5.12 -14.83 -11.56
C ILE A 132 6.40 -14.93 -12.40
N ASN A 133 6.59 -16.06 -13.05
CA ASN A 133 7.72 -16.24 -13.98
C ASN A 133 7.46 -15.58 -15.35
N ALA A 134 8.44 -15.62 -16.25
CA ALA A 134 8.32 -15.04 -17.58
C ALA A 134 7.22 -15.67 -18.42
N GLU A 135 6.87 -16.92 -18.15
CA GLU A 135 5.83 -17.71 -18.81
C GLU A 135 4.43 -17.43 -18.26
N GLY A 136 4.32 -16.62 -17.18
CA GLY A 136 3.06 -16.25 -16.52
C GLY A 136 2.59 -17.26 -15.48
N GLU A 137 3.41 -18.26 -15.11
CA GLU A 137 3.07 -19.21 -14.07
C GLU A 137 3.24 -18.59 -12.68
N LYS A 138 2.18 -18.65 -11.87
CA LYS A 138 2.17 -18.15 -10.49
C LYS A 138 2.74 -19.20 -9.55
N ARG A 139 3.64 -18.80 -8.68
CA ARG A 139 4.21 -19.59 -7.58
C ARG A 139 4.06 -18.85 -6.28
N GLU A 140 3.65 -19.58 -5.25
CA GLU A 140 3.48 -19.03 -3.91
C GLU A 140 4.50 -19.66 -2.96
N LEU A 141 5.13 -18.82 -2.15
CA LEU A 141 6.06 -19.23 -1.10
C LEU A 141 5.62 -18.63 0.22
N ALA A 142 5.63 -19.43 1.26
CA ALA A 142 5.52 -18.98 2.64
C ALA A 142 6.89 -19.18 3.31
N LEU A 143 7.45 -18.13 3.88
CA LEU A 143 8.82 -18.07 4.37
C LEU A 143 8.86 -17.55 5.81
N GLU A 144 9.74 -18.12 6.64
CA GLU A 144 10.02 -17.59 7.97
C GLU A 144 10.84 -16.29 7.85
N ALA A 145 10.32 -15.22 8.42
CA ALA A 145 10.97 -13.92 8.35
C ALA A 145 12.18 -13.83 9.31
N ARG A 146 13.31 -13.34 8.80
CA ARG A 146 14.39 -12.81 9.66
C ARG A 146 13.98 -11.50 10.30
N LEU A 147 13.21 -10.65 9.57
CA LEU A 147 12.65 -9.39 10.05
C LEU A 147 11.21 -9.27 9.54
N GLY A 148 10.27 -9.15 10.48
CA GLY A 148 8.88 -8.84 10.20
C GLY A 148 8.59 -7.37 10.49
N VAL A 149 8.30 -6.58 9.45
CA VAL A 149 7.91 -5.19 9.58
C VAL A 149 7.04 -4.76 8.39
N ASP A 150 5.95 -4.08 8.66
CA ASP A 150 4.96 -3.70 7.63
C ASP A 150 5.41 -2.53 6.76
N ASP A 151 6.35 -1.71 7.24
CA ASP A 151 6.82 -0.55 6.51
C ASP A 151 7.86 -0.91 5.45
N PHE A 152 7.53 -0.64 4.18
CA PHE A 152 8.42 -0.94 3.06
C PHE A 152 9.72 -0.12 3.09
N VAL A 153 9.70 1.12 3.58
CA VAL A 153 10.90 1.96 3.64
C VAL A 153 11.92 1.36 4.60
N VAL A 154 11.44 0.86 5.75
CA VAL A 154 12.29 0.15 6.73
C VAL A 154 12.83 -1.15 6.13
N ARG A 155 11.98 -1.98 5.48
CA ARG A 155 12.44 -3.23 4.83
C ARG A 155 13.51 -2.96 3.79
N LYS A 156 13.27 -1.99 2.90
CA LYS A 156 14.22 -1.57 1.87
C LYS A 156 15.56 -1.13 2.47
N ALA A 157 15.54 -0.30 3.52
CA ALA A 157 16.75 0.14 4.19
C ALA A 157 17.54 -1.05 4.78
N CYS A 158 16.85 -2.00 5.42
CA CYS A 158 17.48 -3.22 5.96
C CYS A 158 18.03 -4.13 4.85
N ALA A 159 17.32 -4.25 3.73
CA ALA A 159 17.83 -5.02 2.57
C ALA A 159 19.09 -4.38 1.97
N LEU A 160 19.11 -3.04 1.84
CA LEU A 160 20.29 -2.29 1.38
C LEU A 160 21.49 -2.40 2.36
N ALA A 161 21.23 -2.62 3.65
CA ALA A 161 22.25 -2.94 4.64
C ALA A 161 22.75 -4.40 4.58
N GLY A 162 22.24 -5.21 3.63
CA GLY A 162 22.65 -6.60 3.44
C GLY A 162 22.05 -7.60 4.42
N LEU A 163 20.98 -7.23 5.16
CA LEU A 163 20.38 -8.10 6.18
C LEU A 163 19.53 -9.22 5.60
N GLY A 164 19.09 -9.11 4.36
CA GLY A 164 18.23 -10.08 3.71
C GLY A 164 17.73 -9.57 2.36
N PHE A 165 16.89 -10.36 1.70
CA PHE A 165 16.12 -9.90 0.56
C PHE A 165 14.73 -9.41 1.01
N THR A 166 14.09 -8.54 0.21
CA THR A 166 12.72 -8.06 0.43
C THR A 166 11.96 -7.94 -0.89
N VAL A 167 10.65 -7.78 -0.78
CA VAL A 167 9.73 -7.51 -1.90
C VAL A 167 8.98 -6.23 -1.64
#